data_a71a122ec672753914da21b25f24ee2e
#
_entry.id   a71a122ec672753914da21b25f24ee2e
#
_cell.length_a   1.000
_cell.length_b   1.000
_cell.length_c   1.000
_cell.angle_alpha   90.00
_cell.angle_beta   90.00
_cell.angle_gamma   90.00
#
_symmetry.space_group_name_H-M   'P 1'
#
loop_
_entity.id
_entity.type
_entity.pdbx_description
1 polymer ?
#
loop_
_entity_poly.entity_id
_entity_poly.type
_entity_poly.pdbx_seq_one_letter_code
_entity_poly.pdbx_strand_id
1 'polypeptide(L)'
;MWRHGYVADYRKENQMLPKSAHTSLIAWSLLLSLAGCSISDGIIRPPKPAQLPAKQNLIAPAEDSAISVPIHVDLSAFLDAANDENLIPKKFDHWGSYLKTHKGTAYKYYAERDDFAMDRSSSQQSISTDQGTTLRDWWKGVDPPGSYVSISTALRYKIGTDPHITQCGDGNEWPRRAILNGNIAIGLTPNYGLSATVSSVAVNTTDPCKLHVADSDISQEVNNRLTNGVRGGLNNAVARINAMNVKSHVEDVWNTLLKPIQLEPDAWLLLNIEKIRHAGFSGVGPVVDDTIQVMAKPVIVFGTEPPSAPAALPQLDTQPASTEFHVVADAPIEYSTLSKALASRLKGARFSYKDDHIRITNASIYGNGGNQLVIRIDFSGDVQGHVYFVGTPEMNVLTQTVHIGGVHYDSATEKLLLKKADWIYGSAFRDFISNEAVLGVGPAIDRLRGLFTAALNRSINPMISTHGTVSSVQGVGVFADVNALYVRAMSDGALNLKVMGTH
;
A
#
# COMPACT_ATOMS: atom_id res chain seq x y z
N MET A 1 -8.19 -30.17 -34.98
CA MET A 1 -8.94 -31.45 -35.02
C MET A 1 -9.84 -31.52 -33.81
N TRP A 2 -11.15 -31.68 -34.10
CA TRP A 2 -12.31 -31.97 -33.25
C TRP A 2 -12.93 -30.81 -32.46
N ARG A 3 -14.05 -30.37 -33.05
CA ARG A 3 -15.20 -29.61 -32.53
C ARG A 3 -16.11 -30.53 -31.70
N HIS A 4 -16.81 -29.94 -30.71
CA HIS A 4 -18.22 -30.26 -30.33
C HIS A 4 -18.61 -29.08 -29.40
N GLY A 5 -19.64 -28.25 -29.57
CA GLY A 5 -20.94 -28.33 -30.23
C GLY A 5 -22.04 -28.76 -29.24
N TYR A 6 -22.61 -27.81 -28.43
CA TYR A 6 -23.91 -28.08 -27.77
C TYR A 6 -24.85 -26.90 -28.02
N VAL A 7 -25.90 -27.23 -28.76
CA VAL A 7 -27.11 -26.45 -29.01
C VAL A 7 -28.10 -26.83 -27.91
N ALA A 8 -28.71 -25.87 -27.26
CA ALA A 8 -29.86 -26.08 -26.38
C ALA A 8 -31.08 -25.39 -26.93
N ASP A 9 -32.09 -26.19 -27.12
CA ASP A 9 -33.36 -26.04 -27.74
C ASP A 9 -34.36 -25.21 -26.89
N TYR A 10 -35.03 -24.25 -27.49
CA TYR A 10 -36.09 -23.47 -26.85
C TYR A 10 -37.46 -24.02 -27.32
N ARG A 11 -38.15 -24.70 -26.43
CA ARG A 11 -39.60 -25.06 -26.64
C ARG A 11 -40.48 -23.93 -26.14
N LYS A 12 -41.30 -23.45 -27.07
CA LYS A 12 -42.49 -22.66 -26.82
C LYS A 12 -43.59 -23.54 -26.25
N GLU A 13 -44.24 -23.08 -25.22
CA GLU A 13 -45.60 -23.58 -24.87
C GLU A 13 -46.59 -22.41 -24.89
N ASN A 14 -47.55 -22.54 -25.83
CA ASN A 14 -48.80 -21.77 -25.91
C ASN A 14 -49.78 -22.31 -24.87
N GLN A 15 -50.42 -21.45 -24.11
CA GLN A 15 -51.74 -21.78 -23.56
C GLN A 15 -52.71 -20.61 -23.64
N MET A 16 -53.90 -20.99 -24.11
CA MET A 16 -55.03 -20.25 -24.52
C MET A 16 -55.79 -19.50 -23.42
N LEU A 17 -56.42 -18.41 -23.85
CA LEU A 17 -57.52 -17.71 -23.17
C LEU A 17 -58.79 -18.55 -23.08
N PRO A 18 -59.71 -18.21 -22.19
CA PRO A 18 -61.12 -18.17 -22.60
C PRO A 18 -61.76 -16.78 -22.42
N LYS A 19 -62.59 -16.48 -23.44
CA LYS A 19 -63.56 -15.40 -23.48
C LYS A 19 -64.72 -15.65 -22.55
N SER A 20 -65.22 -14.60 -21.87
CA SER A 20 -66.67 -14.49 -21.66
C SER A 20 -67.07 -13.03 -21.63
N ALA A 21 -68.03 -12.72 -22.43
CA ALA A 21 -68.70 -11.46 -22.58
C ALA A 21 -69.83 -11.33 -21.53
N HIS A 22 -70.03 -10.11 -21.02
CA HIS A 22 -71.39 -9.64 -20.70
C HIS A 22 -71.45 -8.12 -20.84
N THR A 23 -72.28 -7.74 -21.75
CA THR A 23 -72.88 -6.46 -22.06
C THR A 23 -73.71 -5.95 -20.85
N SER A 24 -73.61 -4.64 -20.54
CA SER A 24 -74.73 -3.86 -20.02
C SER A 24 -74.57 -2.36 -20.37
N LEU A 25 -75.51 -1.85 -20.99
CA LEU A 25 -75.75 -0.48 -21.40
C LEU A 25 -76.25 0.40 -20.24
N ILE A 26 -76.21 1.74 -20.49
CA ILE A 26 -77.01 2.84 -19.91
C ILE A 26 -76.21 3.55 -18.72
N ALA A 27 -75.94 4.86 -18.76
CA ALA A 27 -76.79 6.01 -19.11
C ALA A 27 -75.93 7.28 -19.20
N TRP A 28 -76.28 8.15 -20.04
CA TRP A 28 -75.83 9.54 -20.15
C TRP A 28 -76.16 10.34 -18.91
N SER A 29 -75.16 11.07 -18.38
CA SER A 29 -75.37 12.30 -17.66
C SER A 29 -74.26 13.29 -18.02
N LEU A 30 -74.56 14.21 -18.92
CA LEU A 30 -73.81 15.42 -19.16
C LEU A 30 -73.90 16.29 -17.89
N LEU A 31 -72.86 16.30 -17.12
CA LEU A 31 -72.55 17.37 -16.19
C LEU A 31 -71.34 18.13 -16.74
N LEU A 32 -71.66 19.24 -17.44
CA LEU A 32 -70.69 20.31 -17.69
C LEU A 32 -70.27 20.87 -16.32
N SER A 33 -69.27 20.32 -15.70
CA SER A 33 -68.50 21.03 -14.68
C SER A 33 -67.53 21.93 -15.47
N LEU A 34 -67.87 23.18 -15.55
CA LEU A 34 -66.94 24.28 -15.78
C LEU A 34 -65.93 24.25 -14.62
N ALA A 35 -64.94 23.35 -14.72
CA ALA A 35 -63.70 23.46 -14.00
C ALA A 35 -62.99 24.70 -14.57
N GLY A 36 -63.25 25.83 -13.91
CA GLY A 36 -62.44 27.02 -14.10
C GLY A 36 -60.95 26.58 -13.92
N CYS A 37 -60.26 26.48 -15.02
CA CYS A 37 -58.82 26.55 -15.00
C CYS A 37 -58.44 27.91 -14.42
N SER A 38 -58.34 28.00 -13.10
CA SER A 38 -57.50 29.02 -12.48
C SER A 38 -56.09 28.69 -12.98
N ILE A 39 -55.69 29.31 -14.06
CA ILE A 39 -54.29 29.39 -14.48
C ILE A 39 -53.61 30.05 -13.28
N SER A 40 -52.96 29.27 -12.45
CA SER A 40 -52.05 29.81 -11.43
C SER A 40 -50.83 30.37 -12.15
N ASP A 41 -51.04 31.51 -12.81
CA ASP A 41 -49.98 32.28 -13.43
C ASP A 41 -48.98 32.62 -12.34
N GLY A 42 -47.70 32.19 -12.54
CA GLY A 42 -46.63 32.51 -11.65
C GLY A 42 -46.10 31.37 -10.77
N ILE A 43 -46.66 30.15 -10.80
CA ILE A 43 -46.11 29.02 -10.02
C ILE A 43 -45.30 28.09 -10.92
N ILE A 44 -44.04 27.89 -10.57
CA ILE A 44 -43.06 27.03 -11.22
C ILE A 44 -42.73 25.84 -10.32
N ARG A 45 -43.18 24.63 -10.68
CA ARG A 45 -42.95 23.41 -9.90
C ARG A 45 -42.69 22.23 -10.84
N PRO A 46 -41.48 22.13 -11.43
CA PRO A 46 -41.10 20.96 -12.21
C PRO A 46 -41.02 19.73 -11.29
N PRO A 47 -41.22 18.51 -11.85
CA PRO A 47 -40.96 17.30 -11.11
C PRO A 47 -39.48 17.19 -10.78
N LYS A 48 -39.15 16.44 -9.73
CA LYS A 48 -37.75 16.13 -9.37
C LYS A 48 -37.11 15.37 -10.53
N PRO A 49 -35.86 15.70 -10.93
CA PRO A 49 -35.11 14.96 -11.94
C PRO A 49 -35.07 13.47 -11.65
N ALA A 50 -35.22 12.64 -12.69
CA ALA A 50 -35.12 11.20 -12.58
C ALA A 50 -33.71 10.81 -12.20
N GLN A 51 -33.58 9.92 -11.22
CA GLN A 51 -32.29 9.40 -10.80
C GLN A 51 -31.68 8.58 -11.92
N LEU A 52 -30.43 8.86 -12.23
CA LEU A 52 -29.66 8.07 -13.18
C LEU A 52 -29.26 6.73 -12.56
N PRO A 53 -29.20 5.65 -13.36
CA PRO A 53 -28.67 4.39 -12.86
C PRO A 53 -27.24 4.60 -12.36
N ALA A 54 -26.91 3.95 -11.26
CA ALA A 54 -25.53 3.92 -10.75
C ALA A 54 -24.65 3.33 -11.86
N LYS A 55 -23.88 4.16 -12.53
CA LYS A 55 -22.86 3.68 -13.46
C LYS A 55 -21.72 3.15 -12.59
N GLN A 56 -21.55 1.82 -12.59
CA GLN A 56 -20.33 1.21 -12.10
C GLN A 56 -19.17 1.79 -12.92
N ASN A 57 -18.11 2.30 -12.26
CA ASN A 57 -16.86 2.81 -12.85
C ASN A 57 -16.83 4.24 -13.40
N LEU A 58 -17.65 5.17 -12.91
CA LEU A 58 -17.47 6.61 -13.22
C LEU A 58 -16.32 7.27 -12.47
N ILE A 59 -15.81 6.59 -11.46
CA ILE A 59 -14.70 7.07 -10.65
C ILE A 59 -13.45 6.37 -11.18
N ALA A 60 -12.48 7.15 -11.65
CA ALA A 60 -11.15 6.59 -11.88
C ALA A 60 -10.72 5.87 -10.61
N PRO A 61 -10.20 4.62 -10.69
CA PRO A 61 -9.69 3.93 -9.52
C PRO A 61 -8.76 4.87 -8.76
N ALA A 62 -8.82 4.84 -7.43
CA ALA A 62 -7.85 5.56 -6.62
C ALA A 62 -6.45 5.09 -7.02
N GLU A 63 -5.50 6.01 -7.12
CA GLU A 63 -4.09 5.63 -7.18
C GLU A 63 -3.76 4.80 -5.96
N ASP A 64 -2.86 3.84 -6.11
CA ASP A 64 -2.43 3.01 -4.99
C ASP A 64 -1.72 3.91 -3.97
N SER A 65 -2.15 3.86 -2.73
CA SER A 65 -1.39 4.45 -1.63
C SER A 65 -0.10 3.65 -1.43
N ALA A 66 1.02 4.33 -1.28
CA ALA A 66 2.31 3.74 -0.94
C ALA A 66 2.66 4.10 0.50
N ILE A 67 2.64 3.12 1.38
CA ILE A 67 2.94 3.29 2.81
C ILE A 67 4.26 2.59 3.09
N SER A 68 5.35 3.36 3.06
CA SER A 68 6.71 2.84 3.29
C SER A 68 7.08 2.98 4.77
N VAL A 69 7.55 1.87 5.33
CA VAL A 69 7.94 1.76 6.74
C VAL A 69 9.36 1.25 6.82
N PRO A 70 10.31 2.05 7.30
CA PRO A 70 11.65 1.55 7.59
C PRO A 70 11.59 0.60 8.79
N ILE A 71 12.30 -0.52 8.68
CA ILE A 71 12.46 -1.51 9.74
C ILE A 71 13.94 -1.75 10.02
N HIS A 72 14.25 -2.04 11.27
CA HIS A 72 15.59 -2.43 11.72
C HIS A 72 15.53 -3.89 12.17
N VAL A 73 16.40 -4.72 11.62
CA VAL A 73 16.47 -6.15 11.94
C VAL A 73 17.77 -6.40 12.71
N ASP A 74 17.63 -6.89 13.93
CA ASP A 74 18.77 -7.29 14.77
C ASP A 74 19.22 -8.71 14.41
N LEU A 75 20.45 -8.83 13.97
CA LEU A 75 21.11 -10.09 13.59
C LEU A 75 22.02 -10.65 14.71
N SER A 76 21.93 -10.17 15.95
CA SER A 76 22.73 -10.66 17.07
C SER A 76 22.57 -12.17 17.27
N ALA A 77 21.35 -12.69 17.14
CA ALA A 77 21.10 -14.13 17.21
C ALA A 77 21.86 -14.95 16.16
N PHE A 78 22.10 -14.37 14.96
CA PHE A 78 22.97 -14.99 13.95
C PHE A 78 24.44 -14.98 14.42
N LEU A 79 24.92 -13.87 14.96
CA LEU A 79 26.29 -13.76 15.48
C LEU A 79 26.54 -14.75 16.61
N ASP A 80 25.56 -14.89 17.51
CA ASP A 80 25.60 -15.86 18.60
C ASP A 80 25.67 -17.30 18.07
N ALA A 81 24.86 -17.62 17.05
CA ALA A 81 24.91 -18.93 16.39
C ALA A 81 26.28 -19.18 15.68
N ALA A 82 26.87 -18.15 15.06
CA ALA A 82 28.20 -18.26 14.47
C ALA A 82 29.32 -18.47 15.52
N ASN A 83 29.09 -17.99 16.75
CA ASN A 83 30.00 -18.17 17.86
C ASN A 83 29.75 -19.43 18.71
N ASP A 84 28.65 -20.15 18.46
CA ASP A 84 28.39 -21.44 19.10
C ASP A 84 29.45 -22.46 18.70
N GLU A 85 30.27 -22.87 19.67
CA GLU A 85 31.36 -23.83 19.47
C GLU A 85 30.89 -25.20 18.98
N ASN A 86 29.65 -25.56 19.25
CA ASN A 86 29.05 -26.80 18.73
C ASN A 86 28.77 -26.72 17.20
N LEU A 87 28.64 -25.52 16.68
CA LEU A 87 28.44 -25.29 15.21
C LEU A 87 29.76 -25.00 14.53
N ILE A 88 30.56 -24.10 15.08
CA ILE A 88 31.86 -23.72 14.51
C ILE A 88 32.89 -23.79 15.64
N PRO A 89 33.69 -24.87 15.73
CA PRO A 89 34.68 -25.04 16.77
C PRO A 89 35.63 -23.83 16.89
N LYS A 90 35.98 -23.43 18.10
CA LYS A 90 37.06 -22.45 18.31
C LYS A 90 38.42 -23.05 17.98
N LYS A 91 38.58 -24.35 18.20
CA LYS A 91 39.84 -25.07 17.97
C LYS A 91 39.69 -26.12 16.88
N PHE A 92 40.58 -26.07 15.91
CA PHE A 92 40.75 -27.07 14.85
C PHE A 92 42.07 -27.81 15.18
N ASP A 93 41.97 -28.86 15.98
CA ASP A 93 43.13 -29.55 16.51
C ASP A 93 43.36 -30.89 15.77
N HIS A 94 44.40 -30.90 14.96
CA HIS A 94 44.98 -32.10 14.33
C HIS A 94 46.44 -32.23 14.67
N TRP A 95 46.85 -31.77 15.88
CA TRP A 95 48.25 -31.81 16.29
C TRP A 95 48.67 -33.18 16.78
N GLY A 96 47.77 -33.98 17.28
CA GLY A 96 48.01 -35.32 17.79
C GLY A 96 48.09 -36.41 16.73
N SER A 97 47.74 -36.10 15.46
CA SER A 97 47.73 -37.07 14.36
C SER A 97 48.20 -36.46 13.04
N TYR A 98 48.98 -37.21 12.23
CA TYR A 98 49.36 -36.73 10.93
C TYR A 98 48.26 -36.97 9.90
N LEU A 99 47.93 -35.93 9.17
CA LEU A 99 47.11 -35.97 7.95
C LEU A 99 48.03 -36.18 6.73
N LYS A 100 47.48 -36.60 5.62
CA LYS A 100 48.21 -36.71 4.35
C LYS A 100 47.63 -35.81 3.29
N THR A 101 48.50 -35.11 2.54
CA THR A 101 48.09 -34.44 1.30
C THR A 101 47.72 -35.51 0.25
N HIS A 102 47.06 -35.08 -0.84
CA HIS A 102 46.77 -35.97 -1.95
C HIS A 102 48.05 -36.59 -2.60
N LYS A 103 49.21 -35.97 -2.45
CA LYS A 103 50.53 -36.47 -2.86
C LYS A 103 51.25 -37.30 -1.81
N GLY A 104 50.60 -37.59 -0.68
CA GLY A 104 51.12 -38.46 0.39
C GLY A 104 52.01 -37.79 1.43
N THR A 105 52.28 -36.47 1.35
CA THR A 105 53.05 -35.74 2.34
C THR A 105 52.32 -35.68 3.65
N ALA A 106 52.95 -36.09 4.77
CA ALA A 106 52.38 -36.09 6.09
C ALA A 106 52.51 -34.71 6.73
N TYR A 107 51.43 -34.21 7.31
CA TYR A 107 51.41 -32.93 8.04
C TYR A 107 50.43 -32.98 9.20
N LYS A 108 50.57 -32.07 10.16
CA LYS A 108 49.66 -31.81 11.25
C LYS A 108 49.46 -30.30 11.39
N TYR A 109 48.31 -29.88 11.94
CA TYR A 109 48.04 -28.47 12.18
C TYR A 109 47.20 -28.28 13.43
N TYR A 110 47.31 -27.09 13.99
CA TYR A 110 46.44 -26.58 15.01
C TYR A 110 46.05 -25.15 14.63
N ALA A 111 44.79 -24.83 14.76
CA ALA A 111 44.30 -23.47 14.56
C ALA A 111 43.28 -23.13 15.65
N GLU A 112 43.31 -21.91 16.11
CA GLU A 112 42.38 -21.39 17.11
C GLU A 112 41.86 -20.02 16.67
N ARG A 113 40.54 -19.86 16.66
CA ARG A 113 39.88 -18.61 16.33
C ARG A 113 39.43 -17.86 17.56
N ASP A 114 39.35 -16.54 17.43
CA ASP A 114 38.63 -15.68 18.37
C ASP A 114 37.11 -15.74 18.03
N ASP A 115 36.29 -15.00 18.75
CA ASP A 115 34.87 -14.89 18.41
C ASP A 115 34.70 -14.09 17.11
N PHE A 116 33.71 -14.49 16.32
CA PHE A 116 33.30 -13.73 15.13
C PHE A 116 32.72 -12.37 15.54
N ALA A 117 33.07 -11.36 14.79
CA ALA A 117 32.46 -10.06 14.84
C ALA A 117 31.85 -9.73 13.48
N MET A 118 30.78 -8.96 13.47
CA MET A 118 30.26 -8.40 12.23
C MET A 118 31.09 -7.19 11.82
N ASP A 119 31.60 -7.22 10.59
CA ASP A 119 32.45 -6.15 10.08
C ASP A 119 31.60 -4.93 9.72
N ARG A 120 31.97 -3.77 10.25
CA ARG A 120 31.30 -2.49 9.97
C ARG A 120 31.76 -1.84 8.64
N SER A 121 32.84 -2.32 8.05
CA SER A 121 33.52 -1.62 6.97
C SER A 121 33.28 -2.18 5.57
N SER A 122 32.71 -3.38 5.43
CA SER A 122 32.73 -4.11 4.15
C SER A 122 31.47 -4.01 3.30
N SER A 123 30.41 -3.33 3.76
CA SER A 123 29.12 -3.27 3.03
C SER A 123 29.09 -2.29 1.86
N GLN A 124 30.12 -1.51 1.66
CA GLN A 124 30.26 -0.61 0.48
C GLN A 124 31.29 -1.08 -0.53
N GLN A 125 31.61 -2.37 -0.62
CA GLN A 125 32.08 -2.82 -1.90
C GLN A 125 30.87 -2.86 -2.84
N SER A 126 30.59 -1.69 -3.46
CA SER A 126 29.95 -1.66 -4.75
C SER A 126 30.57 -2.78 -5.57
N ILE A 127 29.86 -3.87 -5.74
CA ILE A 127 30.19 -4.82 -6.78
C ILE A 127 30.16 -3.97 -8.04
N SER A 128 31.35 -3.62 -8.55
CA SER A 128 31.47 -2.95 -9.81
C SER A 128 30.68 -3.81 -10.79
N THR A 129 29.70 -3.22 -11.44
CA THR A 129 28.83 -3.82 -12.45
C THR A 129 29.60 -4.22 -13.72
N ASP A 130 30.86 -4.60 -13.58
CA ASP A 130 31.75 -4.94 -14.70
C ASP A 130 31.77 -6.44 -15.05
N GLN A 131 30.84 -7.22 -14.51
CA GLN A 131 30.52 -8.54 -15.03
C GLN A 131 29.01 -8.65 -15.25
N GLY A 132 28.56 -8.14 -16.39
CA GLY A 132 27.46 -8.64 -17.24
C GLY A 132 26.21 -9.27 -16.57
N THR A 133 25.87 -8.93 -15.32
CA THR A 133 24.62 -9.35 -14.69
C THR A 133 23.53 -8.44 -15.22
N THR A 134 22.94 -8.82 -16.34
CA THR A 134 21.83 -8.14 -16.95
C THR A 134 20.61 -8.22 -16.03
N LEU A 135 19.76 -7.21 -16.08
CA LEU A 135 18.40 -7.12 -15.48
C LEU A 135 17.55 -8.41 -15.65
N ARG A 136 18.02 -9.38 -16.39
CA ARG A 136 17.38 -10.67 -16.70
C ARG A 136 17.46 -11.70 -15.56
N ASP A 137 18.39 -11.57 -14.62
CA ASP A 137 18.54 -12.52 -13.51
C ASP A 137 17.65 -12.16 -12.31
N TRP A 138 17.11 -10.98 -12.29
CA TRP A 138 16.15 -10.48 -11.29
C TRP A 138 14.84 -11.29 -11.25
N TRP A 139 14.45 -11.89 -12.38
CA TRP A 139 13.23 -12.71 -12.51
C TRP A 139 13.34 -14.09 -11.86
N LYS A 140 14.50 -14.46 -11.34
CA LYS A 140 14.74 -15.78 -10.74
C LYS A 140 14.62 -15.80 -9.21
N GLY A 141 14.09 -14.74 -8.59
CA GLY A 141 13.91 -14.66 -7.13
C GLY A 141 15.24 -14.54 -6.38
N VAL A 142 16.24 -13.92 -6.99
CA VAL A 142 17.48 -13.53 -6.33
C VAL A 142 17.28 -12.12 -5.76
N ASP A 143 17.51 -11.96 -4.47
CA ASP A 143 17.48 -10.66 -3.80
C ASP A 143 18.37 -9.63 -4.51
N PRO A 144 18.02 -8.32 -4.45
CA PRO A 144 18.81 -7.29 -5.09
C PRO A 144 20.27 -7.35 -4.62
N PRO A 145 21.25 -7.10 -5.50
CA PRO A 145 22.66 -7.13 -5.14
C PRO A 145 22.93 -6.11 -4.03
N GLY A 146 23.35 -6.58 -2.85
CA GLY A 146 23.69 -5.76 -1.70
C GLY A 146 23.27 -6.29 -0.33
N SER A 147 22.45 -7.32 -0.25
CA SER A 147 22.01 -7.91 1.01
C SER A 147 23.03 -8.94 1.56
N TYR A 148 24.22 -8.47 1.92
CA TYR A 148 25.24 -9.32 2.51
C TYR A 148 25.60 -8.88 3.92
N VAL A 149 25.76 -9.86 4.82
CA VAL A 149 26.37 -9.69 6.12
C VAL A 149 27.74 -10.30 6.09
N SER A 150 28.77 -9.52 6.47
CA SER A 150 30.14 -9.99 6.58
C SER A 150 30.47 -10.20 8.05
N ILE A 151 31.05 -11.36 8.35
CA ILE A 151 31.61 -11.69 9.65
C ILE A 151 33.09 -11.98 9.51
N SER A 152 33.85 -11.60 10.51
CA SER A 152 35.31 -11.85 10.54
C SER A 152 35.77 -12.26 11.93
N THR A 153 36.86 -13.03 11.99
CA THR A 153 37.55 -13.38 13.24
C THR A 153 39.05 -13.53 13.01
N ALA A 154 39.82 -13.20 14.02
CA ALA A 154 41.23 -13.49 14.01
C ALA A 154 41.48 -15.00 14.24
N LEU A 155 42.48 -15.52 13.56
CA LEU A 155 42.86 -16.90 13.60
C LEU A 155 44.37 -17.00 13.90
N ARG A 156 44.72 -17.84 14.84
CA ARG A 156 46.13 -18.22 15.14
C ARG A 156 46.34 -19.67 14.73
N TYR A 157 47.40 -19.96 14.00
CA TYR A 157 47.64 -21.30 13.53
C TYR A 157 49.11 -21.70 13.55
N LYS A 158 49.37 -23.01 13.58
CA LYS A 158 50.67 -23.62 13.44
C LYS A 158 50.57 -24.88 12.57
N ILE A 159 51.64 -25.18 11.83
CA ILE A 159 51.72 -26.33 10.95
C ILE A 159 53.05 -27.07 11.21
N GLY A 160 53.00 -28.40 11.30
CA GLY A 160 54.16 -29.25 11.42
C GLY A 160 54.16 -30.31 10.27
N THR A 161 55.35 -30.77 9.91
CA THR A 161 55.54 -31.81 8.87
C THR A 161 56.23 -33.05 9.45
N ASP A 162 56.11 -34.19 8.77
CA ASP A 162 56.87 -35.41 9.06
C ASP A 162 57.67 -35.82 7.80
N PRO A 163 59.02 -35.91 7.86
CA PRO A 163 59.84 -35.52 9.00
C PRO A 163 59.81 -34.05 9.32
N HIS A 164 60.17 -33.62 10.52
CA HIS A 164 60.16 -32.26 11.01
C HIS A 164 61.24 -31.40 10.31
N ILE A 165 60.97 -31.04 9.05
CA ILE A 165 61.91 -30.33 8.19
C ILE A 165 61.86 -28.83 8.35
N THR A 166 60.67 -28.30 8.69
CA THR A 166 60.42 -26.84 8.78
C THR A 166 59.51 -26.52 9.93
N GLN A 167 59.74 -25.34 10.58
CA GLN A 167 58.86 -24.77 11.58
C GLN A 167 57.92 -23.74 10.94
N CYS A 168 56.66 -23.75 11.35
CA CYS A 168 55.70 -22.76 10.94
C CYS A 168 54.76 -22.48 12.11
N GLY A 169 55.09 -21.49 12.89
CA GLY A 169 54.36 -21.17 14.11
C GLY A 169 54.47 -22.24 15.20
N ASP A 170 55.51 -23.09 15.14
CA ASP A 170 55.77 -24.19 16.06
C ASP A 170 57.19 -24.10 16.64
N GLY A 171 57.47 -24.82 17.74
CA GLY A 171 58.74 -24.79 18.43
C GLY A 171 59.05 -23.44 19.05
N ASN A 172 60.07 -22.73 18.60
CA ASN A 172 60.46 -21.41 19.06
C ASN A 172 59.77 -20.26 18.31
N GLU A 173 58.91 -20.58 17.33
CA GLU A 173 58.15 -19.56 16.59
C GLU A 173 56.79 -19.30 17.21
N TRP A 174 56.41 -18.02 17.22
CA TRP A 174 55.03 -17.64 17.59
C TRP A 174 54.01 -18.17 16.59
N PRO A 175 52.80 -18.58 17.03
CA PRO A 175 51.71 -18.96 16.11
C PRO A 175 51.50 -17.90 15.05
N ARG A 176 51.32 -18.34 13.80
CA ARG A 176 51.03 -17.47 12.65
C ARG A 176 49.62 -16.93 12.73
N ARG A 177 49.38 -15.78 12.13
CA ARG A 177 48.09 -15.07 12.17
C ARG A 177 47.43 -15.10 10.80
N ALA A 178 46.13 -15.24 10.85
CA ALA A 178 45.23 -15.10 9.67
C ALA A 178 43.96 -14.42 10.10
N ILE A 179 43.20 -13.94 9.12
CA ILE A 179 41.84 -13.45 9.29
C ILE A 179 40.94 -14.40 8.52
N LEU A 180 39.90 -14.88 9.18
CA LEU A 180 38.86 -15.68 8.59
C LEU A 180 37.68 -14.76 8.36
N ASN A 181 37.19 -14.73 7.12
CA ASN A 181 36.04 -13.94 6.68
C ASN A 181 34.95 -14.87 6.16
N GLY A 182 33.71 -14.55 6.46
CA GLY A 182 32.51 -15.19 5.92
C GLY A 182 31.52 -14.15 5.41
N ASN A 183 31.04 -14.31 4.20
CA ASN A 183 29.98 -13.48 3.64
C ASN A 183 28.69 -14.32 3.52
N ILE A 184 27.62 -13.81 4.06
CA ILE A 184 26.30 -14.43 4.07
C ILE A 184 25.33 -13.54 3.31
N ALA A 185 24.74 -14.04 2.25
CA ALA A 185 23.61 -13.39 1.60
C ALA A 185 22.36 -13.64 2.44
N ILE A 186 21.59 -12.59 2.71
CA ILE A 186 20.34 -12.65 3.46
C ILE A 186 19.21 -11.99 2.68
N GLY A 187 17.99 -12.48 2.84
CA GLY A 187 16.82 -11.95 2.16
C GLY A 187 15.52 -12.53 2.73
N LEU A 188 14.41 -12.13 2.13
CA LEU A 188 13.09 -12.68 2.37
C LEU A 188 12.62 -13.48 1.15
N THR A 189 12.03 -14.64 1.41
CA THR A 189 11.34 -15.38 0.36
C THR A 189 9.98 -14.75 0.06
N PRO A 190 9.39 -14.99 -1.13
CA PRO A 190 8.04 -14.50 -1.44
C PRO A 190 6.96 -14.88 -0.41
N ASN A 191 7.20 -15.94 0.35
CA ASN A 191 6.30 -16.43 1.41
C ASN A 191 6.71 -15.97 2.82
N TYR A 192 7.47 -14.87 2.96
CA TYR A 192 7.93 -14.28 4.24
C TYR A 192 8.84 -15.18 5.07
N GLY A 193 9.46 -16.20 4.49
CA GLY A 193 10.52 -16.96 5.13
C GLY A 193 11.85 -16.19 5.03
N LEU A 194 12.74 -16.36 6.00
CA LEU A 194 14.11 -15.90 5.87
C LEU A 194 14.84 -16.78 4.84
N SER A 195 15.69 -16.15 4.03
CA SER A 195 16.60 -16.80 3.10
C SER A 195 18.00 -16.32 3.43
N ALA A 196 18.82 -17.22 3.99
CA ALA A 196 20.22 -16.93 4.24
C ALA A 196 21.06 -18.01 3.59
N THR A 197 22.18 -17.62 2.95
CA THR A 197 23.12 -18.54 2.29
C THR A 197 24.56 -18.07 2.49
N VAL A 198 25.47 -19.02 2.71
CA VAL A 198 26.90 -18.71 2.82
C VAL A 198 27.46 -18.50 1.41
N SER A 199 27.71 -17.23 1.03
CA SER A 199 28.23 -16.86 -0.29
C SER A 199 29.71 -17.19 -0.42
N SER A 200 30.52 -16.80 0.59
CA SER A 200 31.95 -17.08 0.58
C SER A 200 32.49 -17.28 1.98
N VAL A 201 33.56 -18.07 2.07
CA VAL A 201 34.41 -18.19 3.25
C VAL A 201 35.86 -18.17 2.78
N ALA A 202 36.70 -17.34 3.39
CA ALA A 202 38.09 -17.21 3.04
C ALA A 202 38.97 -17.12 4.29
N VAL A 203 40.09 -17.75 4.27
CA VAL A 203 41.18 -17.61 5.26
C VAL A 203 42.31 -16.80 4.61
N ASN A 204 42.48 -15.56 5.08
CA ASN A 204 43.50 -14.65 4.58
C ASN A 204 44.67 -14.62 5.58
N THR A 205 45.80 -15.21 5.21
CA THR A 205 46.99 -15.27 6.06
C THR A 205 47.67 -13.91 6.11
N THR A 206 47.81 -13.37 7.32
CA THR A 206 48.55 -12.11 7.60
C THR A 206 50.04 -12.42 7.69
N ASP A 207 50.38 -13.55 8.32
CA ASP A 207 51.73 -14.08 8.44
C ASP A 207 51.80 -15.40 7.65
N PRO A 208 52.07 -15.37 6.33
CA PRO A 208 52.02 -16.58 5.52
C PRO A 208 53.13 -17.55 5.83
N CYS A 209 52.77 -18.79 5.91
CA CYS A 209 53.68 -19.91 6.06
C CYS A 209 53.82 -20.59 4.69
N LYS A 210 54.97 -20.47 4.04
CA LYS A 210 55.23 -21.11 2.73
C LYS A 210 55.89 -22.43 2.94
N LEU A 211 55.13 -23.50 3.16
CA LEU A 211 55.61 -24.85 3.29
C LEU A 211 55.34 -25.63 2.02
N HIS A 212 56.37 -25.79 1.20
CA HIS A 212 56.37 -26.66 0.05
C HIS A 212 57.27 -27.86 0.35
N VAL A 213 56.67 -29.03 0.45
CA VAL A 213 57.37 -30.28 0.62
C VAL A 213 56.96 -31.25 -0.47
N ALA A 214 57.93 -31.76 -1.25
CA ALA A 214 57.68 -32.70 -2.32
C ALA A 214 56.53 -32.29 -3.27
N ASP A 215 56.58 -31.04 -3.80
CA ASP A 215 55.58 -30.43 -4.67
C ASP A 215 54.17 -30.26 -4.05
N SER A 216 54.01 -30.38 -2.75
CA SER A 216 52.75 -30.14 -2.06
C SER A 216 52.80 -28.79 -1.29
N ASP A 217 51.83 -27.92 -1.56
CA ASP A 217 51.60 -26.71 -0.80
C ASP A 217 50.75 -27.06 0.43
N ILE A 218 51.41 -27.28 1.59
CA ILE A 218 50.76 -27.68 2.83
C ILE A 218 49.95 -26.50 3.42
N SER A 219 50.43 -25.27 3.23
CA SER A 219 49.73 -24.11 3.71
C SER A 219 48.34 -23.92 3.02
N GLN A 220 48.31 -24.18 1.73
CA GLN A 220 47.07 -24.17 0.97
C GLN A 220 46.13 -25.29 1.43
N GLU A 221 46.65 -26.49 1.69
CA GLU A 221 45.88 -27.64 2.15
C GLU A 221 45.23 -27.33 3.52
N VAL A 222 45.97 -26.73 4.44
CA VAL A 222 45.46 -26.32 5.76
C VAL A 222 44.39 -25.20 5.61
N ASN A 223 44.65 -24.20 4.77
CA ASN A 223 43.65 -23.15 4.48
C ASN A 223 42.35 -23.74 3.90
N ASN A 224 42.44 -24.69 2.97
CA ASN A 224 41.28 -25.35 2.43
C ASN A 224 40.48 -26.13 3.46
N ARG A 225 41.15 -26.83 4.38
CA ARG A 225 40.48 -27.55 5.46
C ARG A 225 39.80 -26.63 6.44
N LEU A 226 40.45 -25.53 6.86
CA LEU A 226 39.87 -24.51 7.71
C LEU A 226 38.64 -23.84 7.06
N THR A 227 38.79 -23.43 5.79
CA THR A 227 37.71 -22.85 5.01
C THR A 227 36.51 -23.78 4.94
N ASN A 228 36.72 -25.08 4.64
CA ASN A 228 35.66 -26.06 4.53
C ASN A 228 34.99 -26.36 5.87
N GLY A 229 35.78 -26.46 6.96
CA GLY A 229 35.24 -26.67 8.31
C GLY A 229 34.35 -25.51 8.78
N VAL A 230 34.82 -24.27 8.57
CA VAL A 230 34.04 -23.09 8.93
C VAL A 230 32.81 -22.93 8.01
N ARG A 231 32.94 -23.18 6.72
CA ARG A 231 31.79 -23.16 5.79
C ARG A 231 30.72 -24.15 6.22
N GLY A 232 31.09 -25.36 6.63
CA GLY A 232 30.16 -26.35 7.16
C GLY A 232 29.40 -25.84 8.39
N GLY A 233 30.13 -25.28 9.35
CA GLY A 233 29.52 -24.70 10.55
C GLY A 233 28.62 -23.49 10.27
N LEU A 234 29.04 -22.58 9.38
CA LEU A 234 28.23 -21.45 8.95
C LEU A 234 26.95 -21.90 8.23
N ASN A 235 27.01 -22.93 7.39
CA ASN A 235 25.84 -23.51 6.77
C ASN A 235 24.84 -24.04 7.82
N ASN A 236 25.34 -24.66 8.90
CA ASN A 236 24.47 -25.10 10.00
C ASN A 236 23.85 -23.93 10.77
N ALA A 237 24.61 -22.85 11.01
CA ALA A 237 24.09 -21.63 11.63
C ALA A 237 23.00 -20.98 10.76
N VAL A 238 23.26 -20.85 9.47
CA VAL A 238 22.30 -20.32 8.49
C VAL A 238 21.03 -21.19 8.42
N ALA A 239 21.17 -22.53 8.46
CA ALA A 239 20.00 -23.43 8.45
C ALA A 239 19.06 -23.19 9.64
N ARG A 240 19.61 -22.85 10.84
CA ARG A 240 18.77 -22.48 12.00
C ARG A 240 17.99 -21.21 11.76
N ILE A 241 18.58 -20.19 11.10
CA ILE A 241 17.92 -18.94 10.76
C ILE A 241 16.80 -19.18 9.75
N ASN A 242 17.09 -19.94 8.69
CA ASN A 242 16.08 -20.29 7.67
C ASN A 242 14.91 -21.10 8.22
N ALA A 243 15.09 -21.77 9.37
CA ALA A 243 14.05 -22.49 10.07
C ALA A 243 13.17 -21.60 10.99
N MET A 244 13.50 -20.31 11.16
CA MET A 244 12.69 -19.39 11.96
C MET A 244 11.34 -19.14 11.29
N ASN A 245 10.25 -19.27 12.05
CA ASN A 245 8.89 -19.06 11.54
C ASN A 245 8.50 -17.57 11.56
N VAL A 246 9.12 -16.78 10.71
CA VAL A 246 8.78 -15.34 10.57
C VAL A 246 7.38 -15.17 10.01
N LYS A 247 6.95 -16.07 9.13
CA LYS A 247 5.65 -16.00 8.45
C LYS A 247 4.48 -15.90 9.42
N SER A 248 4.47 -16.66 10.51
CA SER A 248 3.37 -16.63 11.48
C SER A 248 3.21 -15.25 12.13
N HIS A 249 4.30 -14.56 12.43
CA HIS A 249 4.25 -13.20 12.99
C HIS A 249 3.72 -12.19 11.97
N VAL A 250 4.10 -12.34 10.70
CA VAL A 250 3.55 -11.51 9.62
C VAL A 250 2.05 -11.77 9.43
N GLU A 251 1.60 -13.03 9.51
CA GLU A 251 0.17 -13.39 9.45
C GLU A 251 -0.64 -12.80 10.61
N ASP A 252 -0.09 -12.75 11.82
CA ASP A 252 -0.74 -12.12 12.97
C ASP A 252 -0.93 -10.60 12.77
N VAL A 253 0.10 -9.92 12.25
CA VAL A 253 0.03 -8.50 11.89
C VAL A 253 -0.97 -8.30 10.75
N TRP A 254 -0.93 -9.14 9.72
CA TRP A 254 -1.84 -9.11 8.59
C TRP A 254 -3.30 -9.20 9.04
N ASN A 255 -3.63 -10.19 9.86
CA ASN A 255 -4.99 -10.38 10.40
C ASN A 255 -5.45 -9.17 11.23
N THR A 256 -4.53 -8.43 11.83
CA THR A 256 -4.85 -7.19 12.55
C THR A 256 -5.12 -6.03 11.59
N LEU A 257 -4.34 -5.91 10.51
CA LEU A 257 -4.49 -4.86 9.50
C LEU A 257 -5.74 -5.02 8.63
N LEU A 258 -6.29 -6.23 8.53
CA LEU A 258 -7.56 -6.49 7.83
C LEU A 258 -8.79 -6.02 8.60
N LYS A 259 -8.66 -5.75 9.90
CA LYS A 259 -9.78 -5.26 10.71
C LYS A 259 -10.02 -3.77 10.45
N PRO A 260 -11.29 -3.32 10.48
CA PRO A 260 -11.60 -1.91 10.47
C PRO A 260 -10.87 -1.18 11.60
N ILE A 261 -10.26 -0.06 11.27
CA ILE A 261 -9.51 0.77 12.20
C ILE A 261 -10.39 1.91 12.64
N GLN A 262 -10.82 1.94 13.89
CA GLN A 262 -11.57 3.07 14.42
C GLN A 262 -10.65 4.30 14.56
N LEU A 263 -10.99 5.38 13.87
CA LEU A 263 -10.28 6.66 13.92
C LEU A 263 -10.98 7.67 14.83
N GLU A 264 -12.32 7.71 14.77
CA GLU A 264 -13.24 8.49 15.60
C GLU A 264 -14.45 7.59 15.96
N PRO A 265 -15.31 7.97 16.90
CA PRO A 265 -16.48 7.15 17.29
C PRO A 265 -17.38 6.73 16.12
N ASP A 266 -17.41 7.52 15.05
CA ASP A 266 -18.21 7.33 13.85
C ASP A 266 -17.38 7.26 12.56
N ALA A 267 -16.07 7.08 12.65
CA ALA A 267 -15.18 7.03 11.49
C ALA A 267 -14.24 5.81 11.55
N TRP A 268 -14.23 5.04 10.48
CA TRP A 268 -13.49 3.79 10.34
C TRP A 268 -12.63 3.81 9.09
N LEU A 269 -11.40 3.29 9.19
CA LEU A 269 -10.49 3.13 8.06
C LEU A 269 -10.41 1.65 7.69
N LEU A 270 -10.65 1.35 6.43
CA LEU A 270 -10.35 0.07 5.79
C LEU A 270 -9.11 0.26 4.93
N LEU A 271 -8.05 -0.51 5.16
CA LEU A 271 -6.79 -0.34 4.43
C LEU A 271 -6.85 -0.87 3.00
N ASN A 272 -7.58 -1.97 2.75
CA ASN A 272 -7.67 -2.62 1.43
C ASN A 272 -6.29 -2.83 0.79
N ILE A 273 -5.44 -3.57 1.50
CA ILE A 273 -4.06 -3.84 1.08
C ILE A 273 -4.06 -4.76 -0.14
N GLU A 274 -3.37 -4.37 -1.21
CA GLU A 274 -3.27 -5.13 -2.44
C GLU A 274 -1.92 -5.84 -2.59
N LYS A 275 -0.82 -5.18 -2.18
CA LYS A 275 0.54 -5.70 -2.34
C LYS A 275 1.42 -5.31 -1.18
N ILE A 276 2.42 -6.13 -0.92
CA ILE A 276 3.48 -5.85 0.04
C ILE A 276 4.81 -6.02 -0.69
N ARG A 277 5.72 -5.05 -0.54
CA ARG A 277 7.05 -5.01 -1.13
C ARG A 277 8.09 -4.86 -0.05
N HIS A 278 9.32 -5.25 -0.34
CA HIS A 278 10.47 -4.91 0.50
C HIS A 278 11.63 -4.39 -0.37
N ALA A 279 12.50 -3.56 0.22
CA ALA A 279 13.62 -2.98 -0.51
C ALA A 279 14.83 -3.91 -0.56
N GLY A 280 14.88 -4.89 0.35
CA GLY A 280 16.03 -5.73 0.60
C GLY A 280 16.89 -5.19 1.74
N PHE A 281 17.57 -6.10 2.43
CA PHE A 281 18.38 -5.75 3.59
C PHE A 281 19.61 -4.92 3.19
N SER A 282 19.86 -3.87 3.94
CA SER A 282 21.01 -2.97 3.78
C SER A 282 21.58 -2.60 5.15
N GLY A 283 22.78 -2.01 5.19
CA GLY A 283 23.41 -1.58 6.44
C GLY A 283 24.67 -2.34 6.78
N VAL A 284 25.25 -2.04 7.95
CA VAL A 284 26.52 -2.57 8.41
C VAL A 284 26.42 -2.95 9.89
N GLY A 285 27.02 -4.09 10.25
CA GLY A 285 27.06 -4.58 11.63
C GLY A 285 25.86 -5.47 11.99
N PRO A 286 25.54 -5.62 13.28
CA PRO A 286 24.51 -6.55 13.74
C PRO A 286 23.08 -6.06 13.51
N VAL A 287 22.88 -4.81 13.14
CA VAL A 287 21.56 -4.25 12.80
C VAL A 287 21.54 -3.89 11.33
N VAL A 288 20.63 -4.47 10.59
CA VAL A 288 20.43 -4.17 9.17
C VAL A 288 19.06 -3.50 8.97
N ASP A 289 19.01 -2.66 7.95
CA ASP A 289 17.82 -1.90 7.59
C ASP A 289 17.11 -2.55 6.41
N ASP A 290 15.80 -2.51 6.41
CA ASP A 290 14.95 -2.79 5.25
C ASP A 290 13.80 -1.78 5.24
N THR A 291 13.14 -1.65 4.10
CA THR A 291 11.91 -0.88 3.97
C THR A 291 10.80 -1.80 3.49
N ILE A 292 9.77 -1.93 4.29
CA ILE A 292 8.53 -2.59 3.88
C ILE A 292 7.58 -1.54 3.32
N GLN A 293 7.06 -1.77 2.12
CA GLN A 293 6.09 -0.90 1.48
C GLN A 293 4.76 -1.64 1.28
N VAL A 294 3.70 -1.08 1.84
CA VAL A 294 2.33 -1.56 1.68
C VAL A 294 1.65 -0.73 0.60
N MET A 295 1.20 -1.38 -0.47
CA MET A 295 0.37 -0.80 -1.51
C MET A 295 -1.09 -1.06 -1.18
N ALA A 296 -1.89 -0.02 -1.04
CA ALA A 296 -3.25 -0.11 -0.51
C ALA A 296 -4.20 0.90 -1.18
N LYS A 297 -5.50 0.63 -1.08
CA LYS A 297 -6.59 1.56 -1.46
C LYS A 297 -7.46 1.86 -0.25
N PRO A 298 -6.96 2.68 0.69
CA PRO A 298 -7.70 2.98 1.92
C PRO A 298 -9.03 3.66 1.64
N VAL A 299 -10.06 3.28 2.40
CA VAL A 299 -11.38 3.89 2.35
C VAL A 299 -11.80 4.30 3.76
N ILE A 300 -12.28 5.53 3.91
CA ILE A 300 -12.86 6.01 5.16
C ILE A 300 -14.38 5.83 5.07
N VAL A 301 -14.93 5.11 6.05
CA VAL A 301 -16.37 4.84 6.19
C VAL A 301 -16.87 5.54 7.44
N PHE A 302 -17.95 6.30 7.31
CA PHE A 302 -18.61 6.93 8.45
C PHE A 302 -19.85 6.14 8.89
N GLY A 303 -20.13 6.14 10.20
CA GLY A 303 -21.25 5.45 10.81
C GLY A 303 -20.86 4.23 11.62
N THR A 304 -21.60 3.14 11.47
CA THR A 304 -21.34 1.89 12.19
C THR A 304 -20.08 1.18 11.67
N GLU A 305 -19.47 0.38 12.53
CA GLU A 305 -18.31 -0.44 12.15
C GLU A 305 -18.61 -1.30 10.92
N PRO A 306 -17.83 -1.15 9.85
CA PRO A 306 -17.99 -1.99 8.67
C PRO A 306 -17.51 -3.43 8.96
N PRO A 307 -18.05 -4.44 8.27
CA PRO A 307 -17.58 -5.81 8.44
C PRO A 307 -16.13 -5.97 8.00
N SER A 308 -15.36 -6.78 8.74
CA SER A 308 -14.03 -7.20 8.31
C SER A 308 -14.13 -8.09 7.07
N ALA A 309 -13.27 -7.85 6.09
CA ALA A 309 -13.15 -8.71 4.91
C ALA A 309 -11.89 -9.58 5.07
N PRO A 310 -12.00 -10.86 5.48
CA PRO A 310 -10.85 -11.73 5.59
C PRO A 310 -10.22 -11.95 4.22
N ALA A 311 -8.91 -11.79 4.12
CA ALA A 311 -8.13 -12.03 2.92
C ALA A 311 -6.85 -12.79 3.27
N ALA A 312 -6.41 -13.66 2.38
CA ALA A 312 -5.14 -14.34 2.55
C ALA A 312 -3.98 -13.33 2.46
N LEU A 313 -2.92 -13.56 3.24
CA LEU A 313 -1.69 -12.78 3.14
C LEU A 313 -1.14 -12.90 1.70
N PRO A 314 -0.99 -11.80 0.94
CA PRO A 314 -0.44 -11.85 -0.39
C PRO A 314 1.05 -12.24 -0.34
N GLN A 315 1.57 -12.82 -1.40
CA GLN A 315 3.02 -13.00 -1.53
C GLN A 315 3.70 -11.63 -1.66
N LEU A 316 4.97 -11.56 -1.26
CA LEU A 316 5.79 -10.37 -1.52
C LEU A 316 5.85 -10.10 -3.03
N ASP A 317 5.60 -8.85 -3.42
CA ASP A 317 5.73 -8.40 -4.80
C ASP A 317 7.21 -8.45 -5.23
N THR A 318 7.45 -8.81 -6.48
CA THR A 318 8.80 -8.86 -7.05
C THR A 318 9.42 -7.49 -7.30
N GLN A 319 8.62 -6.42 -7.28
CA GLN A 319 9.14 -5.05 -7.38
C GLN A 319 9.68 -4.59 -6.04
N PRO A 320 10.84 -3.91 -6.01
CA PRO A 320 11.40 -3.41 -4.76
C PRO A 320 10.51 -2.32 -4.16
N ALA A 321 10.52 -2.23 -2.83
CA ALA A 321 9.93 -1.12 -2.11
C ALA A 321 10.68 0.19 -2.44
N SER A 322 9.94 1.29 -2.50
CA SER A 322 10.50 2.65 -2.51
C SER A 322 10.40 3.26 -1.10
N THR A 323 11.04 4.41 -0.91
CA THR A 323 10.91 5.19 0.34
C THR A 323 9.71 6.14 0.29
N GLU A 324 8.91 6.10 -0.77
CA GLU A 324 7.77 6.95 -0.97
C GLU A 324 6.68 6.68 0.06
N PHE A 325 6.10 7.74 0.61
CA PHE A 325 4.97 7.67 1.50
C PHE A 325 3.89 8.64 1.06
N HIS A 326 2.83 8.12 0.49
CA HIS A 326 1.62 8.86 0.21
C HIS A 326 0.38 7.99 0.47
N VAL A 327 -0.67 8.60 0.96
CA VAL A 327 -1.96 7.94 1.21
C VAL A 327 -3.04 8.65 0.41
N VAL A 328 -3.74 7.92 -0.43
CA VAL A 328 -4.90 8.40 -1.18
C VAL A 328 -6.15 7.76 -0.59
N ALA A 329 -7.09 8.58 -0.15
CA ALA A 329 -8.36 8.08 0.41
C ALA A 329 -9.54 8.92 -0.05
N ASP A 330 -10.68 8.25 -0.24
CA ASP A 330 -11.96 8.88 -0.56
C ASP A 330 -12.75 9.08 0.73
N ALA A 331 -13.23 10.31 0.96
CA ALA A 331 -14.03 10.67 2.13
C ALA A 331 -15.39 11.25 1.71
N PRO A 332 -16.50 10.73 2.25
CA PRO A 332 -17.82 11.25 1.94
C PRO A 332 -18.12 12.57 2.66
N ILE A 333 -18.79 13.48 1.97
CA ILE A 333 -19.42 14.66 2.52
C ILE A 333 -20.92 14.53 2.31
N GLU A 334 -21.68 14.57 3.38
CA GLU A 334 -23.13 14.48 3.31
C GLU A 334 -23.76 15.64 2.55
N TYR A 335 -24.74 15.35 1.70
CA TYR A 335 -25.49 16.37 0.98
C TYR A 335 -26.25 17.35 1.89
N SER A 336 -26.60 16.95 3.09
CA SER A 336 -27.19 17.82 4.11
C SER A 336 -26.25 18.96 4.49
N THR A 337 -24.97 18.69 4.67
CA THR A 337 -23.91 19.66 4.96
C THR A 337 -23.69 20.60 3.79
N LEU A 338 -23.58 20.06 2.59
CA LEU A 338 -23.41 20.84 1.36
C LEU A 338 -24.62 21.74 1.10
N SER A 339 -25.83 21.25 1.34
CA SER A 339 -27.07 22.01 1.19
C SER A 339 -27.12 23.19 2.16
N LYS A 340 -26.71 23.00 3.43
CA LYS A 340 -26.64 24.10 4.41
C LYS A 340 -25.64 25.17 3.97
N ALA A 341 -24.46 24.76 3.48
CA ALA A 341 -23.45 25.68 2.99
C ALA A 341 -23.95 26.47 1.76
N LEU A 342 -24.57 25.80 0.79
CA LEU A 342 -25.12 26.44 -0.39
C LEU A 342 -26.29 27.38 -0.04
N ALA A 343 -27.21 26.95 0.83
CA ALA A 343 -28.32 27.76 1.29
C ALA A 343 -27.83 29.02 2.03
N SER A 344 -26.81 28.93 2.86
CA SER A 344 -26.26 30.10 3.58
C SER A 344 -25.73 31.18 2.64
N ARG A 345 -25.24 30.82 1.46
CA ARG A 345 -24.72 31.75 0.44
C ARG A 345 -25.84 32.36 -0.41
N LEU A 346 -26.80 31.51 -0.83
CA LEU A 346 -27.83 31.90 -1.80
C LEU A 346 -29.10 32.46 -1.19
N LYS A 347 -29.45 32.07 0.05
CA LYS A 347 -30.71 32.51 0.69
C LYS A 347 -30.75 34.02 0.87
N GLY A 348 -31.79 34.65 0.33
CA GLY A 348 -31.98 36.08 0.35
C GLY A 348 -31.42 36.81 -0.85
N ALA A 349 -30.61 36.16 -1.68
CA ALA A 349 -30.12 36.77 -2.91
C ALA A 349 -31.28 37.10 -3.84
N ARG A 350 -31.15 38.25 -4.53
CA ARG A 350 -32.13 38.73 -5.50
C ARG A 350 -31.57 38.59 -6.91
N PHE A 351 -32.41 38.14 -7.81
CA PHE A 351 -32.14 38.14 -9.21
C PHE A 351 -33.22 38.96 -9.92
N SER A 352 -32.81 39.91 -10.75
CA SER A 352 -33.71 40.78 -11.50
C SER A 352 -33.35 40.78 -12.96
N TYR A 353 -34.34 40.79 -13.82
CA TYR A 353 -34.20 40.91 -15.24
C TYR A 353 -35.29 41.83 -15.80
N LYS A 354 -34.89 42.99 -16.31
CA LYS A 354 -35.82 44.11 -16.62
C LYS A 354 -36.64 44.49 -15.37
N ASP A 355 -37.94 44.43 -15.45
CA ASP A 355 -38.90 44.80 -14.39
C ASP A 355 -39.22 43.59 -13.50
N ASP A 356 -38.92 42.38 -13.90
CA ASP A 356 -39.20 41.15 -13.16
C ASP A 356 -38.09 40.84 -12.15
N HIS A 357 -38.45 40.31 -10.98
CA HIS A 357 -37.51 39.93 -9.95
C HIS A 357 -37.94 38.71 -9.13
N ILE A 358 -36.96 37.95 -8.69
CA ILE A 358 -37.15 36.89 -7.70
C ILE A 358 -36.15 37.02 -6.56
N ARG A 359 -36.52 36.45 -5.41
CA ARG A 359 -35.67 36.28 -4.26
C ARG A 359 -35.53 34.81 -3.94
N ILE A 360 -34.30 34.34 -3.79
CA ILE A 360 -34.01 32.96 -3.39
C ILE A 360 -34.41 32.76 -1.95
N THR A 361 -35.26 31.78 -1.69
CA THR A 361 -35.77 31.46 -0.33
C THR A 361 -35.01 30.26 0.27
N ASN A 362 -34.56 29.32 -0.58
CA ASN A 362 -33.79 28.19 -0.14
C ASN A 362 -32.97 27.62 -1.33
N ALA A 363 -31.89 26.88 -0.99
CA ALA A 363 -31.10 26.11 -1.94
C ALA A 363 -30.74 24.75 -1.34
N SER A 364 -30.77 23.70 -2.13
CA SER A 364 -30.33 22.39 -1.70
C SER A 364 -29.61 21.67 -2.85
N ILE A 365 -28.75 20.70 -2.49
CA ILE A 365 -27.98 19.91 -3.43
C ILE A 365 -28.08 18.44 -3.06
N TYR A 366 -28.11 17.56 -4.06
CA TYR A 366 -28.11 16.11 -3.87
C TYR A 366 -27.53 15.39 -5.10
N GLY A 367 -27.12 14.15 -4.91
CA GLY A 367 -26.61 13.30 -6.01
C GLY A 367 -27.73 12.72 -6.84
N ASN A 368 -27.52 12.67 -8.16
CA ASN A 368 -28.47 12.10 -9.12
C ASN A 368 -28.01 10.76 -9.69
N GLY A 369 -26.85 10.25 -9.25
CA GLY A 369 -26.15 9.15 -9.90
C GLY A 369 -25.31 9.63 -11.09
N GLY A 370 -24.50 8.75 -11.66
CA GLY A 370 -23.71 9.07 -12.85
C GLY A 370 -22.72 10.24 -12.72
N ASN A 371 -22.21 10.50 -11.52
CA ASN A 371 -21.39 11.68 -11.19
C ASN A 371 -22.11 13.02 -11.38
N GLN A 372 -23.43 13.03 -11.29
CA GLN A 372 -24.23 14.24 -11.41
C GLN A 372 -24.73 14.75 -10.07
N LEU A 373 -24.69 16.07 -9.92
CA LEU A 373 -25.32 16.82 -8.84
C LEU A 373 -26.58 17.50 -9.36
N VAL A 374 -27.58 17.56 -8.51
CA VAL A 374 -28.79 18.36 -8.72
C VAL A 374 -28.80 19.48 -7.71
N ILE A 375 -28.92 20.72 -8.17
CA ILE A 375 -29.17 21.89 -7.35
C ILE A 375 -30.65 22.26 -7.48
N ARG A 376 -31.36 22.30 -6.36
CA ARG A 376 -32.70 22.83 -6.29
C ARG A 376 -32.65 24.24 -5.69
N ILE A 377 -33.22 25.20 -6.39
CA ILE A 377 -33.37 26.58 -5.94
C ILE A 377 -34.85 26.89 -5.77
N ASP A 378 -35.25 27.20 -4.54
CA ASP A 378 -36.61 27.69 -4.21
C ASP A 378 -36.59 29.22 -4.21
N PHE A 379 -37.59 29.83 -4.80
CA PHE A 379 -37.69 31.31 -4.90
C PHE A 379 -39.14 31.82 -4.80
N SER A 380 -39.22 33.11 -4.53
CA SER A 380 -40.46 33.89 -4.49
C SER A 380 -40.22 35.27 -5.10
N GLY A 381 -41.28 35.93 -5.57
CA GLY A 381 -41.27 37.23 -6.22
C GLY A 381 -42.40 37.32 -7.22
N ASP A 382 -42.15 37.88 -8.42
CA ASP A 382 -43.13 37.96 -9.50
C ASP A 382 -43.57 36.59 -9.97
N VAL A 383 -42.69 35.63 -9.83
CA VAL A 383 -43.01 34.19 -9.93
C VAL A 383 -42.52 33.49 -8.65
N GLN A 384 -43.14 32.38 -8.29
CA GLN A 384 -42.76 31.60 -7.12
C GLN A 384 -42.65 30.10 -7.47
N GLY A 385 -41.81 29.38 -6.71
CA GLY A 385 -41.69 27.95 -6.90
C GLY A 385 -40.23 27.47 -6.74
N HIS A 386 -39.84 26.54 -7.56
CA HIS A 386 -38.49 26.04 -7.61
C HIS A 386 -38.05 25.62 -8.99
N VAL A 387 -36.75 25.55 -9.19
CA VAL A 387 -36.09 25.03 -10.40
C VAL A 387 -35.01 24.02 -10.03
N TYR A 388 -34.69 23.15 -10.97
CA TYR A 388 -33.58 22.20 -10.83
C TYR A 388 -32.51 22.49 -11.89
N PHE A 389 -31.26 22.56 -11.41
CA PHE A 389 -30.07 22.56 -12.25
C PHE A 389 -29.38 21.22 -12.08
N VAL A 390 -28.70 20.80 -13.12
CA VAL A 390 -27.88 19.60 -13.15
C VAL A 390 -26.48 19.98 -13.59
N GLY A 391 -25.47 19.38 -12.98
CA GLY A 391 -24.08 19.57 -13.36
C GLY A 391 -23.17 18.50 -12.75
N THR A 392 -21.89 18.54 -13.06
CA THR A 392 -20.86 17.63 -12.56
C THR A 392 -19.95 18.33 -11.54
N PRO A 393 -19.59 17.68 -10.43
CA PRO A 393 -18.62 18.26 -9.52
C PRO A 393 -17.22 18.24 -10.12
N GLU A 394 -16.50 19.33 -9.98
CA GLU A 394 -15.11 19.51 -10.42
C GLU A 394 -14.27 20.08 -9.29
N MET A 395 -13.11 19.46 -9.02
CA MET A 395 -12.21 19.89 -7.97
C MET A 395 -11.24 20.95 -8.49
N ASN A 396 -11.21 22.11 -7.83
CA ASN A 396 -10.11 23.04 -7.98
C ASN A 396 -9.05 22.76 -6.91
N VAL A 397 -7.97 22.11 -7.32
CA VAL A 397 -6.89 21.68 -6.42
C VAL A 397 -6.15 22.87 -5.79
N LEU A 398 -6.05 24.00 -6.49
CA LEU A 398 -5.33 25.16 -5.98
C LEU A 398 -6.08 25.89 -4.87
N THR A 399 -7.40 26.03 -5.02
CA THR A 399 -8.24 26.76 -4.05
C THR A 399 -8.92 25.83 -3.05
N GLN A 400 -8.78 24.52 -3.20
CA GLN A 400 -9.45 23.50 -2.39
C GLN A 400 -10.98 23.73 -2.34
N THR A 401 -11.55 23.98 -3.52
CA THR A 401 -13.01 24.19 -3.69
C THR A 401 -13.56 23.26 -4.75
N VAL A 402 -14.82 22.90 -4.59
CA VAL A 402 -15.58 22.15 -5.59
C VAL A 402 -16.50 23.12 -6.33
N HIS A 403 -16.33 23.15 -7.63
CA HIS A 403 -17.23 23.85 -8.55
C HIS A 403 -18.19 22.84 -9.16
N ILE A 404 -19.33 23.32 -9.62
CA ILE A 404 -20.26 22.50 -10.38
C ILE A 404 -20.16 22.92 -11.83
N GLY A 405 -19.46 22.10 -12.63
CA GLY A 405 -19.25 22.32 -14.05
C GLY A 405 -20.46 21.94 -14.88
N GLY A 406 -20.60 22.59 -16.05
CA GLY A 406 -21.64 22.28 -17.02
C GLY A 406 -23.06 22.50 -16.50
N VAL A 407 -23.28 23.46 -15.59
CA VAL A 407 -24.59 23.76 -14.99
C VAL A 407 -25.61 24.10 -16.07
N HIS A 408 -26.70 23.32 -16.13
CA HIS A 408 -27.83 23.54 -17.02
C HIS A 408 -29.14 23.20 -16.33
N TYR A 409 -30.27 23.68 -16.86
CA TYR A 409 -31.57 23.31 -16.32
C TYR A 409 -31.88 21.84 -16.62
N ASP A 410 -32.52 21.16 -15.66
CA ASP A 410 -33.14 19.87 -15.94
C ASP A 410 -34.22 20.03 -17.05
N SER A 411 -34.39 19.01 -17.86
CA SER A 411 -35.28 19.07 -19.05
C SER A 411 -36.73 19.38 -18.73
N ALA A 412 -37.23 18.92 -17.58
CA ALA A 412 -38.59 19.26 -17.14
C ALA A 412 -38.70 20.70 -16.66
N THR A 413 -37.68 21.19 -15.98
CA THR A 413 -37.53 22.59 -15.58
C THR A 413 -37.45 23.49 -16.80
N GLU A 414 -36.62 23.18 -17.78
CA GLU A 414 -36.46 23.91 -19.02
C GLU A 414 -37.81 24.11 -19.75
N LYS A 415 -38.52 23.02 -20.00
CA LYS A 415 -39.82 23.05 -20.65
C LYS A 415 -40.85 23.91 -19.94
N LEU A 416 -40.82 23.89 -18.60
CA LEU A 416 -41.76 24.67 -17.79
C LEU A 416 -41.40 26.17 -17.78
N LEU A 417 -40.09 26.51 -17.69
CA LEU A 417 -39.61 27.89 -17.72
C LEU A 417 -39.91 28.56 -19.07
N LEU A 418 -39.59 27.91 -20.17
CA LEU A 418 -39.92 28.39 -21.54
C LEU A 418 -41.40 28.71 -21.73
N LYS A 419 -42.28 28.04 -20.97
CA LYS A 419 -43.72 28.26 -21.06
C LYS A 419 -44.25 29.34 -20.15
N LYS A 420 -43.61 29.53 -18.95
CA LYS A 420 -44.20 30.36 -17.89
C LYS A 420 -43.29 31.51 -17.41
N ALA A 421 -41.99 31.43 -17.61
CA ALA A 421 -41.03 32.41 -17.11
C ALA A 421 -39.71 32.34 -17.91
N ASP A 422 -39.78 32.62 -19.19
CA ASP A 422 -38.66 32.57 -20.13
C ASP A 422 -37.47 33.47 -19.74
N TRP A 423 -37.76 34.55 -19.01
CA TRP A 423 -36.73 35.45 -18.48
C TRP A 423 -35.84 34.78 -17.42
N ILE A 424 -36.35 33.80 -16.65
CA ILE A 424 -35.53 33.00 -15.73
C ILE A 424 -34.70 31.97 -16.53
N TYR A 425 -35.19 31.48 -17.64
CA TYR A 425 -34.50 30.50 -18.46
C TYR A 425 -33.21 31.06 -19.11
N GLY A 426 -33.07 32.37 -19.19
CA GLY A 426 -31.89 33.03 -19.73
C GLY A 426 -30.58 32.60 -19.05
N SER A 427 -29.44 32.80 -19.74
CA SER A 427 -28.11 32.43 -19.24
C SER A 427 -27.74 33.14 -17.94
N ALA A 428 -28.21 34.35 -17.72
CA ALA A 428 -27.84 35.18 -16.57
C ALA A 428 -28.16 34.53 -15.22
N PHE A 429 -29.35 33.92 -15.06
CA PHE A 429 -29.68 33.24 -13.80
C PHE A 429 -28.90 31.95 -13.64
N ARG A 430 -28.72 31.16 -14.70
CA ARG A 430 -27.88 29.98 -14.69
C ARG A 430 -26.44 30.33 -14.33
N ASP A 431 -25.88 31.35 -14.95
CA ASP A 431 -24.50 31.78 -14.71
C ASP A 431 -24.32 32.33 -13.29
N PHE A 432 -25.32 33.05 -12.78
CA PHE A 432 -25.34 33.46 -11.37
C PHE A 432 -25.32 32.23 -10.43
N ILE A 433 -26.14 31.22 -10.66
CA ILE A 433 -26.14 30.01 -9.82
C ILE A 433 -24.83 29.23 -9.97
N SER A 434 -24.29 29.11 -11.19
CA SER A 434 -23.01 28.44 -11.44
C SER A 434 -21.85 29.11 -10.68
N ASN A 435 -21.79 30.44 -10.68
CA ASN A 435 -20.76 31.21 -9.99
C ASN A 435 -20.88 31.12 -8.45
N GLU A 436 -22.09 31.02 -7.92
CA GLU A 436 -22.33 30.91 -6.50
C GLU A 436 -22.27 29.46 -5.98
N ALA A 437 -22.42 28.46 -6.84
CA ALA A 437 -22.37 27.04 -6.50
C ALA A 437 -20.92 26.55 -6.31
N VAL A 438 -20.14 27.30 -5.56
CA VAL A 438 -18.76 26.96 -5.15
C VAL A 438 -18.79 26.47 -3.72
N LEU A 439 -18.36 25.24 -3.51
CA LEU A 439 -18.38 24.59 -2.20
C LEU A 439 -16.95 24.50 -1.65
N GLY A 440 -16.68 25.12 -0.51
CA GLY A 440 -15.41 24.98 0.20
C GLY A 440 -15.32 23.60 0.84
N VAL A 441 -14.27 22.85 0.55
CA VAL A 441 -14.00 21.53 1.16
C VAL A 441 -12.93 21.57 2.24
N GLY A 442 -12.42 22.77 2.59
CA GLY A 442 -11.39 22.96 3.62
C GLY A 442 -11.68 22.22 4.92
N PRO A 443 -12.85 22.40 5.54
CA PRO A 443 -13.18 21.68 6.79
C PRO A 443 -13.15 20.16 6.66
N ALA A 444 -13.52 19.62 5.48
CA ALA A 444 -13.42 18.17 5.22
C ALA A 444 -11.96 17.73 5.09
N ILE A 445 -11.13 18.52 4.43
CA ILE A 445 -9.68 18.25 4.33
C ILE A 445 -9.00 18.35 5.69
N ASP A 446 -9.35 19.31 6.52
CA ASP A 446 -8.80 19.43 7.89
C ASP A 446 -9.20 18.25 8.77
N ARG A 447 -10.44 17.78 8.66
CA ARG A 447 -10.88 16.55 9.34
C ARG A 447 -10.08 15.34 8.85
N LEU A 448 -9.88 15.19 7.54
CA LEU A 448 -9.06 14.11 6.97
C LEU A 448 -7.61 14.15 7.47
N ARG A 449 -7.02 15.32 7.63
CA ARG A 449 -5.69 15.47 8.24
C ARG A 449 -5.68 14.92 9.67
N GLY A 450 -6.67 15.20 10.48
CA GLY A 450 -6.83 14.61 11.81
C GLY A 450 -6.92 13.09 11.77
N LEU A 451 -7.76 12.55 10.88
CA LEU A 451 -7.96 11.12 10.71
C LEU A 451 -6.68 10.41 10.24
N PHE A 452 -5.95 10.96 9.27
CA PHE A 452 -4.67 10.41 8.83
C PHE A 452 -3.63 10.46 9.97
N THR A 453 -3.57 11.56 10.72
CA THR A 453 -2.67 11.65 11.88
C THR A 453 -2.99 10.59 12.93
N ALA A 454 -4.27 10.35 13.23
CA ALA A 454 -4.69 9.31 14.16
C ALA A 454 -4.36 7.90 13.63
N ALA A 455 -4.55 7.66 12.33
CA ALA A 455 -4.22 6.39 11.69
C ALA A 455 -2.73 6.05 11.78
N LEU A 456 -1.85 7.06 11.64
CA LEU A 456 -0.39 6.89 11.69
C LEU A 456 0.17 6.77 13.10
N ASN A 457 -0.56 7.20 14.14
CA ASN A 457 -0.08 7.25 15.53
C ASN A 457 -0.90 6.34 16.43
N ARG A 458 -0.64 5.04 16.36
CA ARG A 458 -1.43 4.04 17.09
C ARG A 458 -0.63 2.80 17.46
N SER A 459 -1.13 2.03 18.42
CA SER A 459 -0.67 0.67 18.66
C SER A 459 -1.40 -0.29 17.70
N ILE A 460 -0.66 -1.10 16.95
CA ILE A 460 -1.20 -2.17 16.13
C ILE A 460 -1.51 -3.37 17.00
N ASN A 461 -0.57 -3.72 17.90
CA ASN A 461 -0.71 -4.75 18.92
C ASN A 461 0.19 -4.39 20.12
N PRO A 462 0.20 -5.17 21.22
CA PRO A 462 1.04 -4.84 22.39
C PRO A 462 2.54 -4.69 22.11
N MET A 463 3.05 -5.31 21.05
CA MET A 463 4.47 -5.28 20.69
C MET A 463 4.80 -4.27 19.58
N ILE A 464 3.80 -3.81 18.80
CA ILE A 464 4.03 -2.99 17.62
C ILE A 464 3.20 -1.71 17.72
N SER A 465 3.86 -0.58 17.66
CA SER A 465 3.24 0.74 17.54
C SER A 465 3.77 1.50 16.33
N THR A 466 2.93 2.35 15.75
CA THR A 466 3.30 3.24 14.66
C THR A 466 3.36 4.68 15.15
N HIS A 467 4.31 5.43 14.64
CA HIS A 467 4.47 6.86 14.86
C HIS A 467 4.74 7.53 13.52
N GLY A 468 3.85 8.42 13.11
CA GLY A 468 3.94 9.08 11.81
C GLY A 468 3.62 10.56 11.86
N THR A 469 4.02 11.25 10.82
CA THR A 469 3.73 12.66 10.59
C THR A 469 3.02 12.83 9.26
N VAL A 470 2.03 13.74 9.25
CA VAL A 470 1.35 14.19 8.04
C VAL A 470 1.95 15.53 7.66
N SER A 471 2.66 15.59 6.53
CA SER A 471 3.29 16.83 6.04
C SER A 471 2.32 17.66 5.21
N SER A 472 1.48 17.01 4.39
CA SER A 472 0.48 17.67 3.57
C SER A 472 -0.82 16.86 3.51
N VAL A 473 -1.95 17.52 3.32
CA VAL A 473 -3.23 16.90 2.90
C VAL A 473 -3.89 17.83 1.92
N GLN A 474 -4.25 17.33 0.76
CA GLN A 474 -4.94 18.11 -0.27
C GLN A 474 -5.99 17.27 -0.98
N GLY A 475 -7.11 17.90 -1.33
CA GLY A 475 -8.10 17.31 -2.23
C GLY A 475 -7.57 17.28 -3.65
N VAL A 476 -7.57 16.11 -4.26
CA VAL A 476 -7.07 15.90 -5.64
C VAL A 476 -8.17 15.54 -6.62
N GLY A 477 -9.36 15.17 -6.13
CA GLY A 477 -10.49 14.82 -6.96
C GLY A 477 -11.82 14.87 -6.21
N VAL A 478 -12.92 14.85 -6.95
CA VAL A 478 -14.26 14.84 -6.39
C VAL A 478 -15.18 14.04 -7.29
N PHE A 479 -16.14 13.33 -6.69
CA PHE A 479 -17.19 12.63 -7.45
C PHE A 479 -18.48 12.56 -6.64
N ALA A 480 -19.60 12.59 -7.35
CA ALA A 480 -20.93 12.52 -6.77
C ALA A 480 -21.52 11.11 -6.88
N ASP A 481 -21.89 10.53 -5.74
CA ASP A 481 -22.76 9.38 -5.67
C ASP A 481 -24.17 9.82 -5.22
N VAL A 482 -25.12 8.90 -5.19
CA VAL A 482 -26.50 9.16 -4.78
C VAL A 482 -26.55 9.61 -3.31
N ASN A 483 -25.71 9.05 -2.45
CA ASN A 483 -25.76 9.24 -1.01
C ASN A 483 -24.85 10.36 -0.49
N ALA A 484 -23.72 10.60 -1.14
CA ALA A 484 -22.71 11.57 -0.69
C ALA A 484 -21.89 12.12 -1.87
N LEU A 485 -21.30 13.27 -1.66
CA LEU A 485 -20.20 13.79 -2.46
C LEU A 485 -18.90 13.29 -1.85
N TYR A 486 -18.10 12.56 -2.63
CA TYR A 486 -16.80 12.07 -2.18
C TYR A 486 -15.69 13.01 -2.60
N VAL A 487 -14.83 13.36 -1.67
CA VAL A 487 -13.57 14.06 -1.94
C VAL A 487 -12.45 13.05 -1.85
N ARG A 488 -11.70 12.93 -2.93
CA ARG A 488 -10.44 12.18 -2.95
C ARG A 488 -9.33 13.08 -2.43
N ALA A 489 -8.72 12.68 -1.34
CA ALA A 489 -7.60 13.39 -0.75
C ALA A 489 -6.31 12.59 -0.84
N MET A 490 -5.21 13.28 -1.07
CA MET A 490 -3.86 12.74 -1.00
C MET A 490 -3.14 13.35 0.19
N SER A 491 -2.43 12.52 0.95
CA SER A 491 -1.63 12.92 2.10
C SER A 491 -0.21 12.41 1.93
N ASP A 492 0.76 13.31 2.08
CA ASP A 492 2.17 12.97 2.19
C ASP A 492 2.60 12.99 3.65
N GLY A 493 3.64 12.21 3.97
CA GLY A 493 4.10 12.11 5.35
C GLY A 493 5.27 11.17 5.52
N ALA A 494 5.40 10.67 6.74
CA ALA A 494 6.36 9.63 7.09
C ALA A 494 5.76 8.72 8.17
N LEU A 495 6.16 7.47 8.18
CA LEU A 495 5.75 6.48 9.17
C LEU A 495 6.98 5.72 9.69
N ASN A 496 7.07 5.60 11.01
CA ASN A 496 8.05 4.78 11.70
C ASN A 496 7.33 3.70 12.50
N LEU A 497 7.92 2.54 12.55
CA LEU A 497 7.43 1.40 13.33
C LEU A 497 8.34 1.18 14.53
N LYS A 498 7.74 1.11 15.71
CA LYS A 498 8.44 0.75 16.94
C LYS A 498 8.01 -0.66 17.36
N VAL A 499 8.96 -1.58 17.36
CA VAL A 499 8.77 -2.93 17.89
C VAL A 499 9.33 -2.95 19.32
N MET A 500 8.51 -3.32 20.29
CA MET A 500 8.99 -3.57 21.66
C MET A 500 9.52 -5.00 21.71
N GLY A 501 10.83 -5.15 21.96
CA GLY A 501 11.44 -6.47 22.13
C GLY A 501 10.83 -7.21 23.30
N THR A 502 10.57 -8.48 23.13
CA THR A 502 10.37 -9.41 24.25
C THR A 502 11.74 -9.63 24.87
N HIS A 503 11.97 -9.06 26.08
CA HIS A 503 13.11 -9.42 26.92
C HIS A 503 12.95 -10.83 27.45
#